data_c322a8993472c3d6313fb56017ff6139
#
_entry.id   c322a8993472c3d6313fb56017ff6139
#
_cell.length_a   1.000
_cell.length_b   1.000
_cell.length_c   1.000
_cell.angle_alpha   90.00
_cell.angle_beta   90.00
_cell.angle_gamma   90.00
#
_symmetry.space_group_name_H-M   'P 1'
#
loop_
_entity.id
_entity.type
_entity.pdbx_description
1 polymer ?
#
loop_
_entity_poly.entity_id
_entity_poly.type
_entity_poly.pdbx_seq_one_letter_code
_entity_poly.pdbx_strand_id
1 'polypeptide(L)'
;MRWATYFAVLAAVLSVGLALGVTMPLVSFRLESWGYGPFAIGVVAAMPAIGVLLGAKISSRLAARFGTASLMRLCLWGGAISIALLALLPSYPLWLVLRLILGVVLTIIFILGESWINQLVVEQWRGRLVALYGASYALSQLAGPLLLGVLGTEHDYGFWTAVGLLVVSPLLLLGRSGAPSTESCSVTLFDLWHFCQKLPAIAWAVALFATFEVLILTLLPVYCLSQGFTEDIALAMVSTVVVGDALLQLPIGALADRISRRGLFTGCAVILLCSSLAIPLLLGTVLIWPLWVLFGASAGGLFTLSLILIGERYRDDALVRANAHVAQLWGIGCLIGPLVAGAGSQWVSGHAM
;
A
#
# COMPACT_ATOMS: atom_id res chain seq x y z
N MET A 1 -7.60 -6.82 28.17
CA MET A 1 -7.64 -6.40 26.76
C MET A 1 -9.06 -6.03 26.35
N ARG A 2 -9.26 -4.91 25.64
CA ARG A 2 -10.60 -4.48 25.16
C ARG A 2 -10.82 -5.02 23.74
N TRP A 3 -11.18 -6.29 23.64
CA TRP A 3 -11.35 -6.99 22.35
C TRP A 3 -12.29 -6.26 21.38
N ALA A 4 -13.41 -5.75 21.88
CA ALA A 4 -14.38 -5.03 21.06
C ALA A 4 -13.79 -3.74 20.44
N THR A 5 -12.87 -3.06 21.13
CA THR A 5 -12.14 -1.89 20.59
C THR A 5 -11.08 -2.34 19.60
N TYR A 6 -10.36 -3.43 19.87
CA TYR A 6 -9.39 -3.99 18.93
C TYR A 6 -10.05 -4.34 17.59
N PHE A 7 -11.14 -5.09 17.59
CA PHE A 7 -11.83 -5.45 16.36
C PHE A 7 -12.47 -4.25 15.64
N ALA A 8 -12.93 -3.24 16.37
CA ALA A 8 -13.45 -2.01 15.76
C ALA A 8 -12.36 -1.21 15.04
N VAL A 9 -11.19 -1.05 15.66
CA VAL A 9 -10.04 -0.38 15.03
C VAL A 9 -9.50 -1.20 13.85
N LEU A 10 -9.38 -2.52 14.02
CA LEU A 10 -8.99 -3.43 12.95
C LEU A 10 -9.94 -3.30 11.75
N ALA A 11 -11.26 -3.37 11.97
CA ALA A 11 -12.26 -3.24 10.91
C ALA A 11 -12.16 -1.89 10.17
N ALA A 12 -11.90 -0.79 10.89
CA ALA A 12 -11.71 0.53 10.29
C ALA A 12 -10.49 0.54 9.34
N VAL A 13 -9.38 -0.08 9.76
CA VAL A 13 -8.15 -0.14 8.92
C VAL A 13 -8.31 -1.12 7.75
N LEU A 14 -8.99 -2.25 7.95
CA LEU A 14 -9.32 -3.19 6.87
C LEU A 14 -10.21 -2.54 5.79
N SER A 15 -11.15 -1.69 6.20
CA SER A 15 -11.97 -0.92 5.25
C SER A 15 -11.13 0.01 4.38
N VAL A 16 -10.06 0.58 4.93
CA VAL A 16 -9.09 1.39 4.18
C VAL A 16 -8.34 0.52 3.17
N GLY A 17 -7.82 -0.64 3.60
CA GLY A 17 -7.10 -1.56 2.71
C GLY A 17 -7.96 -1.99 1.53
N LEU A 18 -9.20 -2.43 1.80
CA LEU A 18 -10.13 -2.85 0.76
C LEU A 18 -10.54 -1.69 -0.16
N ALA A 19 -10.80 -0.49 0.40
CA ALA A 19 -11.12 0.69 -0.40
C ALA A 19 -9.96 1.08 -1.34
N LEU A 20 -8.71 1.00 -0.90
CA LEU A 20 -7.52 1.21 -1.74
C LEU A 20 -7.41 0.14 -2.82
N GLY A 21 -7.54 -1.14 -2.45
CA GLY A 21 -7.45 -2.26 -3.38
C GLY A 21 -8.49 -2.21 -4.49
N VAL A 22 -9.70 -1.72 -4.21
CA VAL A 22 -10.76 -1.51 -5.22
C VAL A 22 -10.51 -0.26 -6.05
N THR A 23 -10.23 0.87 -5.40
CA THR A 23 -10.23 2.18 -6.08
C THR A 23 -8.97 2.45 -6.87
N MET A 24 -7.83 1.84 -6.55
CA MET A 24 -6.59 2.04 -7.31
C MET A 24 -6.70 1.55 -8.75
N PRO A 25 -7.01 0.26 -9.02
CA PRO A 25 -7.16 -0.20 -10.40
C PRO A 25 -8.36 0.44 -11.10
N LEU A 26 -9.48 0.66 -10.41
CA LEU A 26 -10.67 1.27 -10.99
C LEU A 26 -10.42 2.70 -11.49
N VAL A 27 -9.68 3.51 -10.73
CA VAL A 27 -9.27 4.86 -11.15
C VAL A 27 -8.38 4.79 -12.41
N SER A 28 -7.47 3.82 -12.48
CA SER A 28 -6.58 3.65 -13.63
C SER A 28 -7.35 3.25 -14.88
N PHE A 29 -8.27 2.30 -14.79
CA PHE A 29 -9.16 1.91 -15.91
C PHE A 29 -10.04 3.08 -16.39
N ARG A 30 -10.60 3.87 -15.47
CA ARG A 30 -11.39 5.05 -15.84
C ARG A 30 -10.56 6.11 -16.58
N LEU A 31 -9.36 6.39 -16.12
CA LEU A 31 -8.48 7.35 -16.78
C LEU A 31 -8.05 6.84 -18.17
N GLU A 32 -7.76 5.56 -18.30
CA GLU A 32 -7.46 4.93 -19.57
C GLU A 32 -8.63 5.02 -20.53
N SER A 33 -9.87 4.70 -20.09
CA SER A 33 -11.08 4.83 -20.89
C SER A 33 -11.39 6.27 -21.33
N TRP A 34 -10.91 7.28 -20.59
CA TRP A 34 -10.98 8.69 -20.98
C TRP A 34 -9.85 9.10 -21.96
N GLY A 35 -8.97 8.18 -22.34
CA GLY A 35 -7.87 8.41 -23.27
C GLY A 35 -6.62 9.04 -22.64
N TYR A 36 -6.50 9.03 -21.30
CA TYR A 36 -5.28 9.49 -20.65
C TYR A 36 -4.16 8.45 -20.77
N GLY A 37 -2.96 8.91 -21.14
CA GLY A 37 -1.81 8.04 -21.25
C GLY A 37 -1.21 7.63 -19.89
N PRO A 38 -0.26 6.65 -19.91
CA PRO A 38 0.33 6.08 -18.69
C PRO A 38 0.97 7.12 -17.76
N PHE A 39 1.57 8.19 -18.28
CA PHE A 39 2.14 9.25 -17.47
C PHE A 39 1.06 10.00 -16.65
N ALA A 40 -0.05 10.37 -17.29
CA ALA A 40 -1.15 11.05 -16.60
C ALA A 40 -1.78 10.16 -15.51
N ILE A 41 -1.92 8.87 -15.79
CA ILE A 41 -2.37 7.86 -14.80
C ILE A 41 -1.36 7.76 -13.66
N GLY A 42 -0.06 7.73 -13.96
CA GLY A 42 1.02 7.73 -12.98
C GLY A 42 1.02 8.96 -12.07
N VAL A 43 0.70 10.14 -12.61
CA VAL A 43 0.55 11.38 -11.81
C VAL A 43 -0.60 11.24 -10.81
N VAL A 44 -1.77 10.75 -11.23
CA VAL A 44 -2.90 10.51 -10.32
C VAL A 44 -2.57 9.45 -9.27
N ALA A 45 -1.83 8.40 -9.65
CA ALA A 45 -1.37 7.34 -8.75
C ALA A 45 -0.35 7.84 -7.70
N ALA A 46 0.47 8.84 -8.04
CA ALA A 46 1.46 9.45 -7.14
C ALA A 46 0.85 10.46 -6.14
N MET A 47 -0.32 11.04 -6.43
CA MET A 47 -0.94 12.06 -5.56
C MET A 47 -1.15 11.59 -4.11
N PRO A 48 -1.63 10.37 -3.83
CA PRO A 48 -1.76 9.90 -2.45
C PRO A 48 -0.44 9.91 -1.68
N ALA A 49 0.71 9.69 -2.31
CA ALA A 49 2.01 9.70 -1.63
C ALA A 49 2.36 11.09 -1.07
N ILE A 50 2.01 12.17 -1.77
CA ILE A 50 2.12 13.54 -1.24
C ILE A 50 1.20 13.67 -0.03
N GLY A 51 -0.02 13.15 -0.13
CA GLY A 51 -0.98 13.10 0.98
C GLY A 51 -0.44 12.34 2.19
N VAL A 52 0.25 11.21 1.98
CA VAL A 52 0.91 10.42 3.03
C VAL A 52 1.91 11.28 3.81
N LEU A 53 2.78 12.00 3.13
CA LEU A 53 3.78 12.87 3.75
C LEU A 53 3.13 14.01 4.56
N LEU A 54 2.08 14.61 4.03
CA LEU A 54 1.32 15.66 4.72
C LEU A 54 0.56 15.09 5.92
N GLY A 55 -0.16 13.99 5.74
CA GLY A 55 -0.93 13.30 6.77
C GLY A 55 -0.07 12.86 7.96
N ALA A 56 1.09 12.27 7.68
CA ALA A 56 2.03 11.88 8.73
C ALA A 56 2.50 13.07 9.57
N LYS A 57 2.76 14.22 8.94
CA LYS A 57 3.23 15.44 9.62
C LYS A 57 2.18 16.08 10.53
N ILE A 58 0.89 15.99 10.17
CA ILE A 58 -0.20 16.66 10.87
C ILE A 58 -0.97 15.75 11.83
N SER A 59 -0.85 14.42 11.68
CA SER A 59 -1.65 13.42 12.41
C SER A 59 -1.62 13.60 13.93
N SER A 60 -0.45 13.77 14.53
CA SER A 60 -0.29 13.92 15.98
C SER A 60 -0.92 15.21 16.50
N ARG A 61 -0.74 16.34 15.79
CA ARG A 61 -1.34 17.63 16.17
C ARG A 61 -2.85 17.60 16.10
N LEU A 62 -3.40 17.00 15.05
CA LEU A 62 -4.85 16.84 14.88
C LEU A 62 -5.43 15.87 15.90
N ALA A 63 -4.73 14.76 16.22
CA ALA A 63 -5.14 13.81 17.24
C ALA A 63 -5.18 14.44 18.64
N ALA A 64 -4.19 15.29 18.98
CA ALA A 64 -4.17 16.04 20.23
C ALA A 64 -5.34 17.04 20.34
N ARG A 65 -5.77 17.65 19.23
CA ARG A 65 -6.85 18.64 19.20
C ARG A 65 -8.25 18.02 19.18
N PHE A 66 -8.48 17.00 18.40
CA PHE A 66 -9.81 16.41 18.16
C PHE A 66 -10.04 15.08 18.90
N GLY A 67 -8.98 14.50 19.47
CA GLY A 67 -8.98 13.15 20.01
C GLY A 67 -8.89 12.09 18.92
N THR A 68 -8.15 11.00 19.20
CA THR A 68 -7.84 9.95 18.21
C THR A 68 -9.07 9.30 17.60
N ALA A 69 -10.05 8.90 18.43
CA ALA A 69 -11.27 8.23 17.96
C ALA A 69 -12.13 9.14 17.08
N SER A 70 -12.26 10.43 17.45
CA SER A 70 -13.03 11.40 16.68
C SER A 70 -12.35 11.73 15.36
N LEU A 71 -11.01 11.89 15.37
CA LEU A 71 -10.23 12.15 14.17
C LEU A 71 -10.29 10.96 13.20
N MET A 72 -10.18 9.72 13.68
CA MET A 72 -10.34 8.53 12.83
C MET A 72 -11.72 8.52 12.16
N ARG A 73 -12.80 8.81 12.90
CA ARG A 73 -14.15 8.88 12.32
C ARG A 73 -14.27 9.97 11.27
N LEU A 74 -13.74 11.18 11.54
CA LEU A 74 -13.74 12.28 10.59
C LEU A 74 -12.95 11.91 9.31
N CYS A 75 -11.82 11.25 9.46
CA CYS A 75 -11.02 10.81 8.32
C CYS A 75 -11.72 9.71 7.51
N LEU A 76 -12.42 8.75 8.16
CA LEU A 76 -13.22 7.74 7.45
C LEU A 76 -14.36 8.38 6.64
N TRP A 77 -15.09 9.34 7.22
CA TRP A 77 -16.09 10.12 6.50
C TRP A 77 -15.47 10.96 5.37
N GLY A 78 -14.33 11.60 5.61
CA GLY A 78 -13.60 12.36 4.60
C GLY A 78 -13.15 11.48 3.42
N GLY A 79 -12.69 10.25 3.71
CA GLY A 79 -12.35 9.25 2.71
C GLY A 79 -13.57 8.81 1.89
N ALA A 80 -14.70 8.52 2.56
CA ALA A 80 -15.95 8.16 1.91
C ALA A 80 -16.45 9.28 0.96
N ILE A 81 -16.44 10.53 1.44
CA ILE A 81 -16.83 11.69 0.62
C ILE A 81 -15.89 11.85 -0.57
N SER A 82 -14.57 11.71 -0.38
CA SER A 82 -13.59 11.84 -1.47
C SER A 82 -13.80 10.75 -2.53
N ILE A 83 -14.09 9.50 -2.15
CA ILE A 83 -14.37 8.43 -3.11
C ILE A 83 -15.73 8.64 -3.80
N ALA A 84 -16.75 9.10 -3.08
CA ALA A 84 -18.04 9.42 -3.68
C ALA A 84 -17.90 10.54 -4.73
N LEU A 85 -17.07 11.57 -4.46
CA LEU A 85 -16.80 12.63 -5.42
C LEU A 85 -15.98 12.15 -6.63
N LEU A 86 -15.10 11.13 -6.48
CA LEU A 86 -14.44 10.49 -7.62
C LEU A 86 -15.46 9.80 -8.54
N ALA A 87 -16.50 9.16 -7.99
CA ALA A 87 -17.55 8.53 -8.77
C ALA A 87 -18.47 9.57 -9.46
N LEU A 88 -18.86 10.63 -8.75
CA LEU A 88 -19.86 11.58 -9.21
C LEU A 88 -19.30 12.66 -10.17
N LEU A 89 -18.02 12.99 -10.05
CA LEU A 89 -17.40 14.12 -10.75
C LEU A 89 -16.21 13.66 -11.59
N PRO A 90 -16.42 13.22 -12.83
CA PRO A 90 -15.36 12.73 -13.72
C PRO A 90 -14.53 13.89 -14.28
N SER A 91 -13.56 14.37 -13.49
CA SER A 91 -12.69 15.48 -13.84
C SER A 91 -11.26 15.20 -13.40
N TYR A 92 -10.31 15.16 -14.36
CA TYR A 92 -8.91 14.87 -14.10
C TYR A 92 -8.28 15.80 -13.04
N PRO A 93 -8.40 17.15 -13.13
CA PRO A 93 -7.84 18.04 -12.11
C PRO A 93 -8.45 17.83 -10.72
N LEU A 94 -9.73 17.55 -10.66
CA LEU A 94 -10.41 17.26 -9.39
C LEU A 94 -9.93 15.94 -8.80
N TRP A 95 -9.71 14.92 -9.63
CA TRP A 95 -9.21 13.62 -9.20
C TRP A 95 -7.80 13.72 -8.60
N LEU A 96 -6.93 14.60 -9.10
CA LEU A 96 -5.62 14.87 -8.48
C LEU A 96 -5.80 15.36 -7.04
N VAL A 97 -6.67 16.33 -6.82
CA VAL A 97 -6.93 16.88 -5.48
C VAL A 97 -7.57 15.85 -4.55
N LEU A 98 -8.58 15.11 -5.04
CA LEU A 98 -9.27 14.09 -4.25
C LEU A 98 -8.32 12.94 -3.87
N ARG A 99 -7.43 12.51 -4.76
CA ARG A 99 -6.41 11.48 -4.47
C ARG A 99 -5.39 11.96 -3.45
N LEU A 100 -4.99 13.24 -3.50
CA LEU A 100 -4.14 13.83 -2.47
C LEU A 100 -4.86 13.84 -1.11
N ILE A 101 -6.12 14.29 -1.05
CA ILE A 101 -6.92 14.29 0.18
C ILE A 101 -7.09 12.86 0.72
N LEU A 102 -7.38 11.89 -0.14
CA LEU A 102 -7.43 10.48 0.23
C LEU A 102 -6.11 10.03 0.87
N GLY A 103 -4.97 10.36 0.28
CA GLY A 103 -3.66 10.06 0.87
C GLY A 103 -3.51 10.62 2.29
N VAL A 104 -3.93 11.87 2.53
CA VAL A 104 -3.90 12.49 3.87
C VAL A 104 -4.78 11.72 4.86
N VAL A 105 -6.07 11.54 4.54
CA VAL A 105 -7.03 10.98 5.50
C VAL A 105 -6.77 9.51 5.79
N LEU A 106 -6.43 8.72 4.77
CA LEU A 106 -6.14 7.30 4.93
C LEU A 106 -4.85 7.07 5.73
N THR A 107 -3.83 7.90 5.54
CA THR A 107 -2.60 7.85 6.33
C THR A 107 -2.86 8.17 7.81
N ILE A 108 -3.68 9.17 8.09
CA ILE A 108 -4.05 9.49 9.47
C ILE A 108 -4.76 8.29 10.12
N ILE A 109 -5.69 7.64 9.42
CA ILE A 109 -6.39 6.44 9.92
C ILE A 109 -5.40 5.32 10.20
N PHE A 110 -4.44 5.09 9.29
CA PHE A 110 -3.46 4.03 9.42
C PHE A 110 -2.56 4.26 10.64
N ILE A 111 -1.95 5.46 10.77
CA ILE A 111 -1.07 5.81 11.89
C ILE A 111 -1.80 5.72 13.24
N LEU A 112 -3.01 6.27 13.32
CA LEU A 112 -3.79 6.24 14.56
C LEU A 112 -4.30 4.84 14.89
N GLY A 113 -4.69 4.06 13.89
CA GLY A 113 -5.11 2.67 14.03
C GLY A 113 -3.99 1.79 14.55
N GLU A 114 -2.80 1.87 13.95
CA GLU A 114 -1.62 1.13 14.37
C GLU A 114 -1.20 1.50 15.81
N SER A 115 -1.13 2.80 16.11
CA SER A 115 -0.83 3.28 17.45
C SER A 115 -1.85 2.78 18.49
N TRP A 116 -3.13 2.81 18.15
CA TRP A 116 -4.20 2.35 19.06
C TRP A 116 -4.14 0.86 19.28
N ILE A 117 -3.94 0.06 18.23
CA ILE A 117 -3.76 -1.39 18.34
C ILE A 117 -2.55 -1.74 19.21
N ASN A 118 -1.40 -1.10 18.98
CA ASN A 118 -0.20 -1.32 19.77
C ASN A 118 -0.39 -1.06 21.27
N GLN A 119 -1.25 -0.12 21.65
CA GLN A 119 -1.56 0.17 23.07
C GLN A 119 -2.64 -0.74 23.68
N LEU A 120 -3.57 -1.25 22.87
CA LEU A 120 -4.62 -2.16 23.34
C LEU A 120 -4.09 -3.55 23.65
N VAL A 121 -3.00 -3.93 22.98
CA VAL A 121 -2.47 -5.30 23.04
C VAL A 121 -1.56 -5.46 24.26
N VAL A 122 -1.84 -6.50 25.07
CA VAL A 122 -0.98 -6.89 26.20
C VAL A 122 0.32 -7.52 25.68
N GLU A 123 1.43 -7.33 26.41
CA GLU A 123 2.77 -7.74 26.01
C GLU A 123 2.87 -9.20 25.57
N GLN A 124 2.17 -10.10 26.28
CA GLN A 124 2.18 -11.56 26.00
C GLN A 124 1.66 -11.90 24.58
N TRP A 125 0.79 -11.07 23.98
CA TRP A 125 0.14 -11.31 22.69
C TRP A 125 0.56 -10.31 21.62
N ARG A 126 1.44 -9.34 21.97
CA ARG A 126 1.82 -8.21 21.09
C ARG A 126 2.27 -8.68 19.72
N GLY A 127 3.24 -9.57 19.66
CA GLY A 127 3.77 -10.06 18.37
C GLY A 127 2.70 -10.70 17.49
N ARG A 128 1.85 -11.54 18.06
CA ARG A 128 0.78 -12.24 17.32
C ARG A 128 -0.32 -11.31 16.83
N LEU A 129 -0.75 -10.37 17.66
CA LEU A 129 -1.88 -9.48 17.33
C LEU A 129 -1.47 -8.34 16.38
N VAL A 130 -0.22 -7.86 16.47
CA VAL A 130 0.34 -6.91 15.51
C VAL A 130 0.57 -7.60 14.17
N ALA A 131 1.09 -8.84 14.15
CA ALA A 131 1.21 -9.63 12.93
C ALA A 131 -0.15 -9.93 12.29
N LEU A 132 -1.17 -10.25 13.09
CA LEU A 132 -2.54 -10.46 12.62
C LEU A 132 -3.11 -9.17 11.99
N TYR A 133 -2.86 -8.00 12.61
CA TYR A 133 -3.26 -6.71 12.06
C TYR A 133 -2.63 -6.47 10.68
N GLY A 134 -1.31 -6.63 10.54
CA GLY A 134 -0.60 -6.43 9.27
C GLY A 134 -1.07 -7.41 8.19
N ALA A 135 -1.16 -8.71 8.52
CA ALA A 135 -1.64 -9.73 7.58
C ALA A 135 -3.10 -9.49 7.16
N SER A 136 -3.97 -9.08 8.10
CA SER A 136 -5.37 -8.77 7.77
C SER A 136 -5.47 -7.55 6.84
N TYR A 137 -4.64 -6.52 7.06
CA TYR A 137 -4.58 -5.35 6.17
C TYR A 137 -4.16 -5.75 4.75
N ALA A 138 -3.07 -6.51 4.61
CA ALA A 138 -2.62 -7.00 3.30
C ALA A 138 -3.70 -7.85 2.60
N LEU A 139 -4.37 -8.74 3.33
CA LEU A 139 -5.49 -9.52 2.80
C LEU A 139 -6.68 -8.66 2.37
N SER A 140 -6.98 -7.59 3.11
CA SER A 140 -8.06 -6.66 2.73
C SER A 140 -7.74 -5.91 1.45
N GLN A 141 -6.50 -5.50 1.27
CA GLN A 141 -6.04 -4.84 0.04
C GLN A 141 -6.05 -5.80 -1.15
N LEU A 142 -5.63 -7.07 -0.96
CA LEU A 142 -5.72 -8.13 -1.95
C LEU A 142 -7.16 -8.42 -2.38
N ALA A 143 -8.10 -8.40 -1.44
CA ALA A 143 -9.51 -8.65 -1.74
C ALA A 143 -10.11 -7.59 -2.68
N GLY A 144 -9.51 -6.40 -2.77
CA GLY A 144 -9.98 -5.29 -3.60
C GLY A 144 -10.06 -5.61 -5.10
N PRO A 145 -8.95 -5.98 -5.77
CA PRO A 145 -8.98 -6.36 -7.18
C PRO A 145 -9.87 -7.58 -7.47
N LEU A 146 -9.91 -8.57 -6.56
CA LEU A 146 -10.81 -9.72 -6.68
C LEU A 146 -12.27 -9.29 -6.62
N LEU A 147 -12.63 -8.42 -5.68
CA LEU A 147 -13.97 -7.87 -5.56
C LEU A 147 -14.35 -7.04 -6.80
N LEU A 148 -13.40 -6.25 -7.32
CA LEU A 148 -13.61 -5.47 -8.53
C LEU A 148 -13.85 -6.36 -9.75
N GLY A 149 -13.17 -7.52 -9.87
CA GLY A 149 -13.43 -8.51 -10.91
C GLY A 149 -14.83 -9.09 -10.85
N VAL A 150 -15.43 -9.21 -9.65
CA VAL A 150 -16.83 -9.67 -9.50
C VAL A 150 -17.84 -8.54 -9.76
N LEU A 151 -17.54 -7.31 -9.31
CA LEU A 151 -18.44 -6.14 -9.46
C LEU A 151 -18.45 -5.59 -10.89
N GLY A 152 -17.38 -5.84 -11.65
CA GLY A 152 -17.13 -5.22 -12.94
C GLY A 152 -16.58 -3.80 -12.81
N THR A 153 -16.01 -3.30 -13.89
CA THR A 153 -15.35 -1.99 -13.97
C THR A 153 -16.15 -0.96 -14.75
N GLU A 154 -17.16 -1.39 -15.53
CA GLU A 154 -17.99 -0.53 -16.36
C GLU A 154 -18.86 0.45 -15.56
N HIS A 155 -19.30 0.02 -14.36
CA HIS A 155 -20.16 0.80 -13.46
C HIS A 155 -19.39 1.28 -12.24
N ASP A 156 -19.98 2.23 -11.50
CA ASP A 156 -19.38 2.80 -10.30
C ASP A 156 -19.56 1.94 -9.03
N TYR A 157 -19.95 0.65 -9.18
CA TYR A 157 -20.19 -0.26 -8.05
C TYR A 157 -18.95 -0.41 -7.15
N GLY A 158 -17.74 -0.42 -7.72
CA GLY A 158 -16.50 -0.46 -6.95
C GLY A 158 -16.31 0.78 -6.06
N PHE A 159 -16.58 1.98 -6.59
CA PHE A 159 -16.54 3.21 -5.79
C PHE A 159 -17.60 3.19 -4.68
N TRP A 160 -18.85 2.84 -5.00
CA TRP A 160 -19.93 2.82 -4.01
C TRP A 160 -19.72 1.75 -2.93
N THR A 161 -19.11 0.62 -3.26
CA THR A 161 -18.73 -0.41 -2.28
C THR A 161 -17.68 0.14 -1.32
N ALA A 162 -16.64 0.81 -1.82
CA ALA A 162 -15.63 1.46 -0.99
C ALA A 162 -16.23 2.56 -0.11
N VAL A 163 -17.15 3.38 -0.64
CA VAL A 163 -17.90 4.38 0.13
C VAL A 163 -18.70 3.72 1.26
N GLY A 164 -19.46 2.67 0.96
CA GLY A 164 -20.26 1.95 1.95
C GLY A 164 -19.42 1.43 3.12
N LEU A 165 -18.27 0.83 2.83
CA LEU A 165 -17.32 0.35 3.85
C LEU A 165 -16.80 1.47 4.74
N LEU A 166 -16.38 2.60 4.14
CA LEU A 166 -15.87 3.74 4.89
C LEU A 166 -16.96 4.51 5.64
N VAL A 167 -18.23 4.42 5.22
CA VAL A 167 -19.38 4.99 5.93
C VAL A 167 -19.78 4.16 7.14
N VAL A 168 -19.73 2.83 7.03
CA VAL A 168 -20.10 1.91 8.13
C VAL A 168 -19.02 1.84 9.21
N SER A 169 -17.75 1.86 8.84
CA SER A 169 -16.64 1.68 9.77
C SER A 169 -16.59 2.68 10.93
N PRO A 170 -16.89 4.00 10.78
CA PRO A 170 -16.93 4.94 11.89
C PRO A 170 -17.96 4.59 12.96
N LEU A 171 -19.04 3.90 12.59
CA LEU A 171 -20.09 3.48 13.55
C LEU A 171 -19.55 2.46 14.57
N LEU A 172 -18.61 1.62 14.14
CA LEU A 172 -17.94 0.65 15.02
C LEU A 172 -17.03 1.31 16.07
N LEU A 173 -16.59 2.56 15.79
CA LEU A 173 -15.76 3.35 16.70
C LEU A 173 -16.58 4.22 17.66
N LEU A 174 -17.90 4.22 17.57
CA LEU A 174 -18.76 4.98 18.49
C LEU A 174 -18.65 4.43 19.92
N GLY A 175 -18.59 5.31 20.90
CA GLY A 175 -18.48 4.95 22.31
C GLY A 175 -17.14 4.32 22.72
N ARG A 176 -16.14 4.24 21.83
CA ARG A 176 -14.81 3.72 22.15
C ARG A 176 -13.94 4.83 22.75
N SER A 177 -13.41 4.56 23.96
CA SER A 177 -12.53 5.47 24.71
C SER A 177 -11.18 4.82 24.97
N GLY A 178 -10.19 5.62 25.38
CA GLY A 178 -8.84 5.14 25.71
C GLY A 178 -7.91 5.11 24.51
N ALA A 179 -8.09 6.08 23.63
CA ALA A 179 -7.20 6.31 22.50
C ALA A 179 -5.87 6.93 22.95
N PRO A 180 -4.76 6.55 22.32
CA PRO A 180 -3.42 6.99 22.68
C PRO A 180 -3.18 8.48 22.47
N SER A 181 -2.27 9.03 23.28
CA SER A 181 -1.51 10.22 22.89
C SER A 181 -0.41 9.77 21.93
N THR A 182 -0.41 10.31 20.73
CA THR A 182 0.63 10.01 19.74
C THR A 182 1.85 10.90 19.99
N GLU A 183 2.97 10.29 20.41
CA GLU A 183 4.27 10.93 20.36
C GLU A 183 4.81 10.87 18.93
N SER A 184 5.11 12.02 18.34
CA SER A 184 5.71 12.09 17.01
C SER A 184 7.22 11.98 17.11
N CYS A 185 7.81 10.92 16.59
CA CYS A 185 9.23 10.87 16.32
C CYS A 185 9.51 11.67 15.03
N SER A 186 10.08 12.86 15.18
CA SER A 186 10.46 13.69 14.02
C SER A 186 11.83 13.24 13.51
N VAL A 187 11.87 12.61 12.34
CA VAL A 187 13.12 12.33 11.61
C VAL A 187 13.30 13.32 10.48
N THR A 188 14.51 13.82 10.29
CA THR A 188 14.83 14.80 9.25
C THR A 188 15.25 14.12 7.94
N LEU A 189 15.23 14.86 6.83
CA LEU A 189 15.74 14.35 5.54
C LEU A 189 17.25 14.08 5.58
N PHE A 190 17.97 14.80 6.43
CA PHE A 190 19.40 14.58 6.62
C PHE A 190 19.68 13.23 7.32
N ASP A 191 18.86 12.86 8.31
CA ASP A 191 18.95 11.57 8.96
C ASP A 191 18.61 10.43 7.99
N LEU A 192 17.63 10.64 7.11
CA LEU A 192 17.29 9.71 6.03
C LEU A 192 18.47 9.49 5.08
N TRP A 193 19.16 10.55 4.67
CA TRP A 193 20.35 10.44 3.82
C TRP A 193 21.45 9.58 4.47
N HIS A 194 21.74 9.82 5.75
CA HIS A 194 22.67 8.99 6.51
C HIS A 194 22.24 7.53 6.61
N PHE A 195 20.94 7.28 6.80
CA PHE A 195 20.39 5.92 6.80
C PHE A 195 20.61 5.23 5.46
N CYS A 196 20.35 5.91 4.35
CA CYS A 196 20.58 5.41 3.00
C CYS A 196 22.06 5.09 2.73
N GLN A 197 22.98 5.93 3.22
CA GLN A 197 24.42 5.67 3.11
C GLN A 197 24.88 4.44 3.93
N LYS A 198 24.30 4.24 5.11
CA LYS A 198 24.64 3.10 5.99
C LYS A 198 24.07 1.77 5.53
N LEU A 199 22.89 1.79 4.91
CA LEU A 199 22.12 0.61 4.50
C LEU A 199 21.56 0.77 3.08
N PRO A 200 22.40 0.98 2.06
CA PRO A 200 21.93 1.31 0.72
C PRO A 200 21.03 0.21 0.12
N ALA A 201 21.40 -1.06 0.27
CA ALA A 201 20.62 -2.17 -0.26
C ALA A 201 19.21 -2.24 0.35
N ILE A 202 19.10 -2.02 1.66
CA ILE A 202 17.80 -2.00 2.35
C ILE A 202 16.98 -0.78 1.95
N ALA A 203 17.60 0.40 1.86
CA ALA A 203 16.93 1.62 1.43
C ALA A 203 16.33 1.47 0.02
N TRP A 204 17.12 0.95 -0.93
CA TRP A 204 16.64 0.66 -2.27
C TRP A 204 15.56 -0.40 -2.31
N ALA A 205 15.67 -1.48 -1.53
CA ALA A 205 14.65 -2.53 -1.48
C ALA A 205 13.31 -2.02 -0.96
N VAL A 206 13.33 -1.18 0.07
CA VAL A 206 12.09 -0.57 0.62
C VAL A 206 11.46 0.38 -0.40
N ALA A 207 12.23 1.28 -1.02
CA ALA A 207 11.73 2.20 -2.02
C ALA A 207 11.21 1.46 -3.27
N LEU A 208 11.91 0.41 -3.70
CA LEU A 208 11.51 -0.46 -4.81
C LEU A 208 10.20 -1.19 -4.50
N PHE A 209 10.06 -1.74 -3.28
CA PHE A 209 8.82 -2.43 -2.90
C PHE A 209 7.63 -1.47 -2.86
N ALA A 210 7.80 -0.27 -2.32
CA ALA A 210 6.75 0.75 -2.32
C ALA A 210 6.35 1.17 -3.75
N THR A 211 7.33 1.30 -4.65
CA THR A 211 7.11 1.52 -6.08
C THR A 211 6.32 0.36 -6.68
N PHE A 212 6.79 -0.88 -6.47
CA PHE A 212 6.14 -2.09 -6.94
C PHE A 212 4.66 -2.15 -6.52
N GLU A 213 4.36 -1.95 -5.25
CA GLU A 213 2.99 -2.04 -4.72
C GLU A 213 2.03 -1.07 -5.44
N VAL A 214 2.45 0.18 -5.63
CA VAL A 214 1.62 1.17 -6.35
C VAL A 214 1.48 0.81 -7.83
N LEU A 215 2.58 0.39 -8.48
CA LEU A 215 2.56 0.05 -9.91
C LEU A 215 1.64 -1.14 -10.20
N ILE A 216 1.69 -2.18 -9.38
CA ILE A 216 0.86 -3.38 -9.54
C ILE A 216 -0.63 -3.04 -9.47
N LEU A 217 -1.03 -2.12 -8.59
CA LEU A 217 -2.43 -1.75 -8.44
C LEU A 217 -2.90 -0.68 -9.43
N THR A 218 -1.99 0.06 -10.08
CA THR A 218 -2.37 1.22 -10.91
C THR A 218 -1.96 1.08 -12.37
N LEU A 219 -0.68 0.80 -12.67
CA LEU A 219 -0.17 0.77 -14.03
C LEU A 219 -0.16 -0.64 -14.64
N LEU A 220 -0.02 -1.71 -13.87
CA LEU A 220 -0.10 -3.07 -14.40
C LEU A 220 -1.44 -3.37 -15.07
N PRO A 221 -2.62 -2.99 -14.53
CA PRO A 221 -3.88 -3.15 -15.24
C PRO A 221 -3.87 -2.47 -16.62
N VAL A 222 -3.40 -1.23 -16.68
CA VAL A 222 -3.32 -0.45 -17.92
C VAL A 222 -2.34 -1.06 -18.91
N TYR A 223 -1.19 -1.55 -18.42
CA TYR A 223 -0.24 -2.29 -19.23
C TYR A 223 -0.87 -3.54 -19.86
N CYS A 224 -1.60 -4.33 -19.08
CA CYS A 224 -2.29 -5.51 -19.61
C CYS A 224 -3.30 -5.15 -20.71
N LEU A 225 -4.07 -4.06 -20.53
CA LEU A 225 -5.00 -3.57 -21.55
C LEU A 225 -4.25 -3.14 -22.82
N SER A 226 -3.12 -2.45 -22.70
CA SER A 226 -2.30 -2.04 -23.85
C SER A 226 -1.72 -3.23 -24.63
N GLN A 227 -1.59 -4.39 -23.99
CA GLN A 227 -1.18 -5.65 -24.63
C GLN A 227 -2.38 -6.45 -25.19
N GLY A 228 -3.60 -5.90 -25.15
CA GLY A 228 -4.82 -6.52 -25.72
C GLY A 228 -5.53 -7.50 -24.80
N PHE A 229 -5.22 -7.56 -23.52
CA PHE A 229 -5.96 -8.36 -22.55
C PHE A 229 -7.24 -7.64 -22.12
N THR A 230 -8.25 -8.41 -21.70
CA THR A 230 -9.47 -7.87 -21.10
C THR A 230 -9.24 -7.39 -19.66
N GLU A 231 -10.12 -6.54 -19.15
CA GLU A 231 -10.05 -6.03 -17.76
C GLU A 231 -10.07 -7.17 -16.74
N ASP A 232 -10.88 -8.20 -16.96
CA ASP A 232 -10.95 -9.38 -16.07
C ASP A 232 -9.61 -10.11 -15.98
N ILE A 233 -8.93 -10.30 -17.11
CA ILE A 233 -7.60 -10.94 -17.14
C ILE A 233 -6.57 -10.02 -16.48
N ALA A 234 -6.63 -8.72 -16.71
CA ALA A 234 -5.75 -7.74 -16.08
C ALA A 234 -5.91 -7.77 -14.55
N LEU A 235 -7.15 -7.78 -14.03
CA LEU A 235 -7.43 -7.91 -12.60
C LEU A 235 -6.98 -9.26 -12.02
N ALA A 236 -7.14 -10.36 -12.77
CA ALA A 236 -6.64 -11.66 -12.36
C ALA A 236 -5.11 -11.68 -12.28
N MET A 237 -4.39 -11.05 -13.21
CA MET A 237 -2.93 -10.90 -13.17
C MET A 237 -2.49 -10.08 -11.96
N VAL A 238 -3.11 -8.93 -11.70
CA VAL A 238 -2.86 -8.11 -10.49
C VAL A 238 -3.07 -8.94 -9.23
N SER A 239 -4.20 -9.64 -9.13
CA SER A 239 -4.52 -10.49 -7.98
C SER A 239 -3.48 -11.59 -7.78
N THR A 240 -2.98 -12.19 -8.87
CA THR A 240 -1.96 -13.25 -8.83
C THR A 240 -0.63 -12.73 -8.26
N VAL A 241 -0.21 -11.53 -8.66
CA VAL A 241 0.99 -10.86 -8.11
C VAL A 241 0.83 -10.61 -6.62
N VAL A 242 -0.30 -10.03 -6.20
CA VAL A 242 -0.56 -9.69 -4.79
C VAL A 242 -0.70 -10.95 -3.92
N VAL A 243 -1.27 -12.05 -4.48
CA VAL A 243 -1.28 -13.37 -3.83
C VAL A 243 0.16 -13.87 -3.62
N GLY A 244 1.01 -13.78 -4.64
CA GLY A 244 2.43 -14.14 -4.53
C GLY A 244 3.14 -13.37 -3.42
N ASP A 245 2.95 -12.06 -3.38
CA ASP A 245 3.47 -11.18 -2.34
C ASP A 245 2.96 -11.59 -0.95
N ALA A 246 1.67 -11.64 -0.73
CA ALA A 246 1.08 -11.86 0.58
C ALA A 246 1.34 -13.26 1.15
N LEU A 247 1.16 -14.31 0.33
CA LEU A 247 1.25 -15.70 0.80
C LEU A 247 2.70 -16.18 1.01
N LEU A 248 3.64 -15.70 0.20
CA LEU A 248 5.01 -16.19 0.26
C LEU A 248 5.91 -15.37 1.21
N GLN A 249 5.45 -14.23 1.75
CA GLN A 249 6.16 -13.50 2.80
C GLN A 249 6.37 -14.36 4.06
N LEU A 250 5.39 -15.15 4.48
CA LEU A 250 5.50 -16.03 5.65
C LEU A 250 6.52 -17.16 5.44
N PRO A 251 6.48 -17.94 4.34
CA PRO A 251 7.54 -18.92 4.02
C PRO A 251 8.93 -18.31 3.90
N ILE A 252 9.07 -17.14 3.29
CA ILE A 252 10.35 -16.43 3.15
C ILE A 252 10.88 -16.01 4.52
N GLY A 253 10.03 -15.48 5.40
CA GLY A 253 10.38 -15.16 6.78
C GLY A 253 10.87 -16.38 7.56
N ALA A 254 10.15 -17.51 7.46
CA ALA A 254 10.54 -18.77 8.09
C ALA A 254 11.86 -19.35 7.51
N LEU A 255 12.09 -19.17 6.21
CA LEU A 255 13.31 -19.59 5.54
C LEU A 255 14.52 -18.74 5.99
N ALA A 256 14.29 -17.45 6.27
CA ALA A 256 15.31 -16.53 6.80
C ALA A 256 15.85 -16.94 8.18
N ASP A 257 15.11 -17.78 8.92
CA ASP A 257 15.57 -18.35 10.19
C ASP A 257 16.49 -19.58 10.02
N ARG A 258 16.47 -20.21 8.83
CA ARG A 258 17.19 -21.46 8.54
C ARG A 258 18.40 -21.27 7.64
N ILE A 259 18.40 -20.25 6.79
CA ILE A 259 19.48 -20.00 5.83
C ILE A 259 20.00 -18.56 5.96
N SER A 260 21.09 -18.26 5.26
CA SER A 260 21.68 -16.92 5.27
C SER A 260 20.67 -15.86 4.79
N ARG A 261 20.30 -14.93 5.68
CA ARG A 261 19.37 -13.82 5.37
C ARG A 261 19.88 -12.95 4.22
N ARG A 262 21.20 -12.71 4.15
CA ARG A 262 21.80 -11.96 3.03
C ARG A 262 21.72 -12.74 1.73
N GLY A 263 21.97 -14.06 1.76
CA GLY A 263 21.83 -14.91 0.58
C GLY A 263 20.40 -14.95 0.07
N LEU A 264 19.43 -15.07 1.00
CA LEU A 264 18.00 -15.06 0.66
C LEU A 264 17.57 -13.69 0.08
N PHE A 265 18.04 -12.58 0.67
CA PHE A 265 17.80 -11.22 0.16
C PHE A 265 18.33 -11.04 -1.27
N THR A 266 19.58 -11.49 -1.52
CA THR A 266 20.15 -11.43 -2.87
C THR A 266 19.39 -12.35 -3.82
N GLY A 267 18.97 -13.54 -3.39
CA GLY A 267 18.15 -14.46 -4.18
C GLY A 267 16.82 -13.83 -4.59
N CYS A 268 16.11 -13.21 -3.66
CA CYS A 268 14.88 -12.47 -3.97
C CYS A 268 15.13 -11.33 -4.98
N ALA A 269 16.23 -10.57 -4.84
CA ALA A 269 16.57 -9.50 -5.78
C ALA A 269 16.84 -10.03 -7.19
N VAL A 270 17.58 -11.15 -7.31
CA VAL A 270 17.86 -11.81 -8.59
C VAL A 270 16.57 -12.35 -9.22
N ILE A 271 15.71 -13.02 -8.44
CA ILE A 271 14.44 -13.54 -8.93
C ILE A 271 13.54 -12.39 -9.41
N LEU A 272 13.47 -11.28 -8.66
CA LEU A 272 12.70 -10.11 -9.04
C LEU A 272 13.18 -9.54 -10.38
N LEU A 273 14.50 -9.37 -10.54
CA LEU A 273 15.11 -8.89 -11.78
C LEU A 273 14.84 -9.83 -12.95
N CYS A 274 15.10 -11.13 -12.78
CA CYS A 274 14.87 -12.12 -13.83
C CYS A 274 13.37 -12.19 -14.22
N SER A 275 12.48 -12.12 -13.24
CA SER A 275 11.03 -12.11 -13.47
C SER A 275 10.61 -10.86 -14.25
N SER A 276 11.12 -9.68 -13.88
CA SER A 276 10.83 -8.43 -14.60
C SER A 276 11.24 -8.50 -16.09
N LEU A 277 12.42 -9.06 -16.37
CA LEU A 277 12.91 -9.22 -17.74
C LEU A 277 12.14 -10.31 -18.53
N ALA A 278 11.64 -11.33 -17.84
CA ALA A 278 10.90 -12.44 -18.45
C ALA A 278 9.41 -12.10 -18.72
N ILE A 279 8.82 -11.16 -18.01
CA ILE A 279 7.40 -10.78 -18.17
C ILE A 279 7.06 -10.45 -19.63
N PRO A 280 7.75 -9.54 -20.35
CA PRO A 280 7.41 -9.22 -21.73
C PRO A 280 7.52 -10.42 -22.67
N LEU A 281 8.42 -11.37 -22.38
CA LEU A 281 8.67 -12.55 -23.21
C LEU A 281 7.62 -13.64 -23.01
N LEU A 282 7.08 -13.76 -21.80
CA LEU A 282 6.13 -14.80 -21.42
C LEU A 282 4.67 -14.32 -21.39
N LEU A 283 4.47 -13.02 -21.63
CA LEU A 283 3.14 -12.44 -21.68
C LEU A 283 2.31 -13.11 -22.78
N GLY A 284 1.10 -13.58 -22.43
CA GLY A 284 0.24 -14.37 -23.35
C GLY A 284 0.46 -15.88 -23.30
N THR A 285 1.46 -16.38 -22.56
CA THR A 285 1.67 -17.81 -22.32
C THR A 285 1.12 -18.23 -20.94
N VAL A 286 0.88 -19.53 -20.75
CA VAL A 286 0.45 -20.06 -19.43
C VAL A 286 1.52 -19.87 -18.36
N LEU A 287 2.80 -19.77 -18.74
CA LEU A 287 3.92 -19.57 -17.81
C LEU A 287 3.92 -18.19 -17.13
N ILE A 288 3.14 -17.24 -17.63
CA ILE A 288 3.01 -15.92 -17.02
C ILE A 288 2.42 -15.99 -15.59
N TRP A 289 1.51 -16.92 -15.33
CA TRP A 289 0.85 -17.05 -14.02
C TRP A 289 1.82 -17.41 -12.88
N PRO A 290 2.61 -18.49 -12.97
CA PRO A 290 3.63 -18.78 -11.96
C PRO A 290 4.71 -17.68 -11.90
N LEU A 291 5.01 -17.01 -13.03
CA LEU A 291 5.95 -15.88 -13.03
C LEU A 291 5.42 -14.70 -12.23
N TRP A 292 4.12 -14.37 -12.32
CA TRP A 292 3.49 -13.32 -11.50
C TRP A 292 3.55 -13.66 -10.00
N VAL A 293 3.34 -14.91 -9.63
CA VAL A 293 3.49 -15.36 -8.23
C VAL A 293 4.93 -15.16 -7.74
N LEU A 294 5.93 -15.57 -8.53
CA LEU A 294 7.34 -15.41 -8.19
C LEU A 294 7.76 -13.94 -8.12
N PHE A 295 7.24 -13.11 -9.02
CA PHE A 295 7.49 -11.68 -9.06
C PHE A 295 6.97 -11.00 -7.79
N GLY A 296 5.72 -11.25 -7.41
CA GLY A 296 5.15 -10.75 -6.17
C GLY A 296 5.88 -11.24 -4.93
N ALA A 297 6.13 -12.56 -4.86
CA ALA A 297 6.85 -13.19 -3.74
C ALA A 297 8.25 -12.62 -3.52
N SER A 298 8.98 -12.37 -4.60
CA SER A 298 10.34 -11.84 -4.51
C SER A 298 10.36 -10.38 -4.07
N ALA A 299 9.39 -9.57 -4.52
CA ALA A 299 9.23 -8.18 -4.08
C ALA A 299 8.89 -8.10 -2.59
N GLY A 300 7.85 -8.81 -2.13
CA GLY A 300 7.47 -8.87 -0.72
C GLY A 300 8.54 -9.50 0.16
N GLY A 301 9.25 -10.49 -0.38
CA GLY A 301 10.40 -11.10 0.28
C GLY A 301 11.52 -10.10 0.55
N LEU A 302 11.87 -9.25 -0.41
CA LEU A 302 12.85 -8.17 -0.23
C LEU A 302 12.44 -7.21 0.88
N PHE A 303 11.17 -6.82 0.94
CA PHE A 303 10.67 -5.93 1.98
C PHE A 303 10.72 -6.60 3.36
N THR A 304 10.19 -7.82 3.48
CA THR A 304 10.19 -8.58 4.73
C THR A 304 11.61 -8.78 5.26
N LEU A 305 12.54 -9.18 4.39
CA LEU A 305 13.95 -9.36 4.77
C LEU A 305 14.63 -8.04 5.15
N SER A 306 14.24 -6.93 4.52
CA SER A 306 14.71 -5.58 4.91
C SER A 306 14.33 -5.25 6.34
N LEU A 307 13.08 -5.52 6.74
CA LEU A 307 12.62 -5.29 8.12
C LEU A 307 13.34 -6.21 9.11
N ILE A 308 13.57 -7.48 8.76
CA ILE A 308 14.33 -8.44 9.59
C ILE A 308 15.76 -7.94 9.80
N LEU A 309 16.45 -7.53 8.72
CA LEU A 309 17.84 -7.04 8.79
C LEU A 309 17.95 -5.72 9.57
N ILE A 310 16.95 -4.84 9.50
CA ILE A 310 16.87 -3.63 10.32
C ILE A 310 16.71 -4.01 11.79
N GLY A 311 15.82 -4.94 12.12
CA GLY A 311 15.58 -5.42 13.48
C GLY A 311 16.77 -6.13 14.12
N GLU A 312 17.67 -6.71 13.31
CA GLU A 312 18.93 -7.26 13.79
C GLU A 312 19.96 -6.19 14.17
N ARG A 313 19.98 -5.11 13.40
CA ARG A 313 21.02 -4.08 13.49
C ARG A 313 20.71 -2.99 14.51
N TYR A 314 19.44 -2.71 14.72
CA TYR A 314 18.95 -1.62 15.57
C TYR A 314 18.10 -2.17 16.71
N ARG A 315 18.18 -1.50 17.88
CA ARG A 315 17.39 -1.82 19.08
C ARG A 315 16.80 -0.53 19.65
N ASP A 316 15.76 -0.67 20.45
CA ASP A 316 15.13 0.41 21.21
C ASP A 316 14.82 1.66 20.33
N ASP A 317 15.20 2.84 20.78
CA ASP A 317 14.95 4.10 20.06
C ASP A 317 15.60 4.16 18.67
N ALA A 318 16.72 3.47 18.46
CA ALA A 318 17.36 3.40 17.16
C ALA A 318 16.53 2.59 16.15
N LEU A 319 15.82 1.55 16.61
CA LEU A 319 14.90 0.78 15.79
C LEU A 319 13.66 1.63 15.41
N VAL A 320 13.14 2.41 16.35
CA VAL A 320 12.01 3.32 16.08
C VAL A 320 12.38 4.34 15.00
N ARG A 321 13.57 4.95 15.11
CA ARG A 321 14.07 5.87 14.06
C ARG A 321 14.29 5.18 12.73
N ALA A 322 14.83 3.96 12.71
CA ALA A 322 15.03 3.21 11.48
C ALA A 322 13.70 2.90 10.78
N ASN A 323 12.66 2.51 11.52
CA ASN A 323 11.31 2.29 10.97
C ASN A 323 10.68 3.58 10.46
N ALA A 324 10.94 4.73 11.09
CA ALA A 324 10.51 6.02 10.57
C ALA A 324 11.17 6.35 9.22
N HIS A 325 12.44 5.97 9.01
CA HIS A 325 13.11 6.10 7.71
C HIS A 325 12.53 5.12 6.68
N VAL A 326 12.15 3.91 7.07
CA VAL A 326 11.43 2.97 6.19
C VAL A 326 10.13 3.61 5.69
N ALA A 327 9.35 4.23 6.58
CA ALA A 327 8.12 4.92 6.20
C ALA A 327 8.35 6.11 5.25
N GLN A 328 9.44 6.87 5.45
CA GLN A 328 9.84 7.94 4.52
C GLN A 328 10.21 7.39 3.14
N LEU A 329 11.02 6.32 3.08
CA LEU A 329 11.40 5.65 1.82
C LEU A 329 10.18 5.07 1.10
N TRP A 330 9.23 4.52 1.86
CA TRP A 330 7.94 4.07 1.32
C TRP A 330 7.21 5.21 0.61
N GLY A 331 7.04 6.35 1.28
CA GLY A 331 6.41 7.54 0.68
C GLY A 331 7.13 8.03 -0.58
N ILE A 332 8.47 8.01 -0.59
CA ILE A 332 9.29 8.38 -1.75
C ILE A 332 9.09 7.39 -2.91
N GLY A 333 9.08 6.08 -2.64
CA GLY A 333 8.83 5.05 -3.64
C GLY A 333 7.44 5.17 -4.27
N CYS A 334 6.41 5.35 -3.45
CA CYS A 334 5.03 5.58 -3.91
C CYS A 334 4.87 6.88 -4.73
N LEU A 335 5.72 7.89 -4.49
CA LEU A 335 5.68 9.14 -5.24
C LEU A 335 6.42 9.04 -6.57
N ILE A 336 7.67 8.58 -6.53
CA ILE A 336 8.56 8.58 -7.71
C ILE A 336 8.22 7.44 -8.67
N GLY A 337 7.88 6.27 -8.13
CA GLY A 337 7.63 5.05 -8.91
C GLY A 337 6.64 5.25 -10.05
N PRO A 338 5.39 5.63 -9.77
CA PRO A 338 4.37 5.81 -10.82
C PRO A 338 4.72 6.90 -11.83
N LEU A 339 5.44 7.95 -11.42
CA LEU A 339 5.87 9.01 -12.32
C LEU A 339 6.92 8.50 -13.30
N VAL A 340 7.93 7.79 -12.80
CA VAL A 340 9.02 7.24 -13.64
C VAL A 340 8.51 6.13 -14.55
N ALA A 341 7.73 5.20 -14.01
CA ALA A 341 7.17 4.10 -14.79
C ALA A 341 6.15 4.58 -15.82
N GLY A 342 5.28 5.52 -15.47
CA GLY A 342 4.33 6.13 -16.41
C GLY A 342 5.03 6.90 -17.52
N ALA A 343 6.08 7.65 -17.19
CA ALA A 343 6.92 8.34 -18.17
C ALA A 343 7.65 7.35 -19.09
N GLY A 344 8.26 6.32 -18.51
CA GLY A 344 8.96 5.27 -19.26
C GLY A 344 8.05 4.55 -20.23
N SER A 345 6.88 4.13 -19.76
CA SER A 345 5.86 3.45 -20.57
C SER A 345 5.34 4.32 -21.72
N GLN A 346 5.19 5.62 -21.50
CA GLN A 346 4.64 6.54 -22.51
C GLN A 346 5.68 6.98 -23.55
N TRP A 347 6.94 7.24 -23.14
CA TRP A 347 7.92 7.90 -24.00
C TRP A 347 9.08 7.01 -24.45
N VAL A 348 9.33 5.89 -23.80
CA VAL A 348 10.43 4.98 -24.13
C VAL A 348 9.90 3.73 -24.81
N SER A 349 9.07 2.97 -24.13
CA SER A 349 8.47 1.71 -24.63
C SER A 349 7.30 1.30 -23.75
N GLY A 350 6.27 0.68 -24.36
CA GLY A 350 5.16 0.12 -23.60
C GLY A 350 5.57 -0.92 -22.55
N HIS A 351 6.78 -1.47 -22.62
CA HIS A 351 7.35 -2.42 -21.66
C HIS A 351 8.26 -1.77 -20.60
N ALA A 352 8.45 -0.44 -20.63
CA ALA A 352 9.34 0.30 -19.71
C ALA A 352 8.64 0.70 -18.39
N MET A 353 7.82 -0.19 -17.84
CA MET A 353 7.09 0.02 -16.60
C MET A 353 7.86 -0.51 -15.38
#